data_0086aba45b292f4fa50e53e03c23188c
#
_entry.id   0086aba45b292f4fa50e53e03c23188c
#
_cell.length_a   1.000
_cell.length_b   1.000
_cell.length_c   1.000
_cell.angle_alpha   90.00
_cell.angle_beta   90.00
_cell.angle_gamma   90.00
#
_symmetry.space_group_name_H-M   'P 1'
#
loop_
_entity.id
_entity.type
_entity.pdbx_description
1 polymer ?
#
loop_
_entity_poly.entity_id
_entity_poly.type
_entity_poly.pdbx_seq_one_letter_code
_entity_poly.pdbx_strand_id
1 'polypeptide(L)' 'MAEEFTEKLIEKVREYVFLYDTGHPEYKNLVKKAEAWRDISEELGQTSKFVFFTYLYL' A
#
# COMPACT_ATOMS: atom_id res chain seq x y z
N MET A 1 -10.50 3.56 14.84
CA MET A 1 -11.46 4.21 13.95
C MET A 1 -11.03 4.05 12.49
N ALA A 2 -12.00 3.94 11.61
CA ALA A 2 -11.72 3.74 10.19
C ALA A 2 -10.89 4.87 9.59
N GLU A 3 -11.15 6.11 9.99
CA GLU A 3 -10.43 7.28 9.49
C GLU A 3 -8.96 7.23 9.87
N GLU A 4 -8.66 6.82 11.08
CA GLU A 4 -7.28 6.72 11.54
C GLU A 4 -6.53 5.66 10.75
N PHE A 5 -7.16 4.52 10.49
CA PHE A 5 -6.56 3.46 9.70
C PHE A 5 -6.29 3.95 8.27
N THR A 6 -7.26 4.65 7.69
CA THR A 6 -7.13 5.18 6.33
C THR A 6 -5.98 6.17 6.23
N GLU A 7 -5.83 7.06 7.21
CA GLU A 7 -4.74 8.01 7.23
C GLU A 7 -3.38 7.34 7.30
N LYS A 8 -3.25 6.33 8.14
CA LYS A 8 -2.01 5.58 8.27
C LYS A 8 -1.69 4.84 6.98
N LEU A 9 -2.71 4.27 6.34
CA LEU A 9 -2.53 3.57 5.08
C LEU A 9 -1.99 4.51 4.01
N ILE A 10 -2.59 5.70 3.89
CA ILE A 10 -2.16 6.67 2.90
C ILE A 10 -0.72 7.10 3.14
N GLU A 11 -0.35 7.34 4.40
CA GLU A 11 1.01 7.71 4.74
C GLU A 11 2.02 6.63 4.35
N LYS A 12 1.67 5.38 4.61
CA LYS A 12 2.56 4.26 4.27
C LYS A 12 2.69 4.10 2.77
N VAL A 13 1.59 4.21 2.04
CA VAL A 13 1.63 4.08 0.58
C VAL A 13 2.47 5.19 -0.05
N ARG A 14 2.44 6.39 0.51
CA ARG A 14 3.26 7.50 0.00
C ARG A 14 4.74 7.19 0.02
N GLU A 15 5.20 6.38 0.96
CA GLU A 15 6.61 6.01 1.05
C GLU A 15 7.03 5.08 -0.08
N TYR A 16 6.07 4.42 -0.72
CA TYR A 16 6.33 3.46 -1.80
C TYR A 16 5.84 4.06 -3.11
N VAL A 17 6.60 5.00 -3.65
CA VAL A 17 6.22 5.75 -4.85
C VAL A 17 5.82 4.84 -6.00
N PHE A 18 6.52 3.71 -6.15
CA PHE A 18 6.26 2.79 -7.26
C PHE A 18 4.90 2.09 -7.18
N LEU A 19 4.16 2.24 -6.07
CA LEU A 19 2.82 1.67 -5.97
C LEU A 19 1.78 2.50 -6.72
N TYR A 20 2.04 3.78 -6.93
CA TYR A 20 1.04 4.66 -7.55
C TYR A 20 1.57 5.52 -8.71
N ASP A 21 2.86 5.72 -8.81
CA ASP A 21 3.44 6.53 -9.88
C ASP A 21 3.70 5.66 -11.10
N THR A 22 2.83 5.75 -12.10
CA THR A 22 2.93 4.94 -13.30
C THR A 22 4.19 5.20 -14.11
N GLY A 23 4.85 6.34 -13.89
CA GLY A 23 6.13 6.66 -14.53
C GLY A 23 7.35 6.13 -13.80
N HIS A 24 7.15 5.54 -12.63
CA HIS A 24 8.27 5.02 -11.85
C HIS A 24 8.82 3.75 -12.50
N PRO A 25 10.16 3.59 -12.59
CA PRO A 25 10.75 2.40 -13.21
C PRO A 25 10.29 1.09 -12.61
N GLU A 26 9.96 1.07 -11.33
CA GLU A 26 9.54 -0.16 -10.63
C GLU A 26 8.03 -0.35 -10.61
N TYR A 27 7.27 0.53 -11.24
CA TYR A 27 5.81 0.44 -11.19
C TYR A 27 5.29 -0.91 -11.70
N LYS A 28 5.94 -1.49 -12.71
CA LYS A 28 5.51 -2.76 -13.29
C LYS A 28 6.12 -3.99 -12.61
N ASN A 29 6.93 -3.78 -11.59
CA ASN A 29 7.56 -4.88 -10.87
C ASN A 29 6.58 -5.47 -9.87
N LEU A 30 5.89 -6.54 -10.28
CA LEU A 30 4.86 -7.17 -9.46
C LEU A 30 5.39 -7.74 -8.15
N VAL A 31 6.59 -8.31 -8.17
CA VAL A 31 7.18 -8.88 -6.96
C VAL A 31 7.45 -7.78 -5.95
N LYS A 32 8.03 -6.68 -6.40
CA LYS A 32 8.33 -5.56 -5.50
C LYS A 32 7.07 -4.94 -4.93
N LYS A 33 6.03 -4.82 -5.75
CA LYS A 33 4.74 -4.30 -5.28
C LYS A 33 4.11 -5.22 -4.23
N ALA A 34 4.16 -6.54 -4.47
CA ALA A 34 3.63 -7.49 -3.51
C ALA A 34 4.37 -7.41 -2.17
N GLU A 35 5.69 -7.27 -2.21
CA GLU A 35 6.48 -7.12 -1.00
C GLU A 35 6.11 -5.84 -0.25
N ALA A 36 5.92 -4.75 -0.98
CA ALA A 36 5.53 -3.48 -0.37
C ALA A 36 4.17 -3.58 0.31
N TRP A 37 3.20 -4.19 -0.35
CA TRP A 37 1.88 -4.37 0.25
C TRP A 37 1.94 -5.23 1.50
N ARG A 38 2.78 -6.27 1.49
CA ARG A 38 2.97 -7.11 2.67
C ARG A 38 3.57 -6.31 3.82
N ASP A 39 4.60 -5.51 3.53
CA ASP A 39 5.23 -4.70 4.56
C ASP A 39 4.27 -3.70 5.18
N ILE A 40 3.47 -3.05 4.33
CA ILE A 40 2.45 -2.11 4.79
C ILE A 40 1.44 -2.83 5.67
N SER A 41 0.97 -4.00 5.24
CA SER A 41 -0.02 -4.76 6.00
C SER A 41 0.52 -5.18 7.37
N GLU A 42 1.77 -5.58 7.44
CA GLU A 42 2.39 -5.97 8.71
C GLU A 42 2.45 -4.80 9.67
N GLU A 43 2.82 -3.62 9.17
CA GLU A 43 2.87 -2.43 10.02
C GLU A 43 1.49 -2.02 10.52
N LEU A 44 0.46 -2.23 9.72
CA LEU A 44 -0.91 -1.86 10.09
C LEU A 44 -1.65 -2.98 10.83
N GLY A 45 -1.05 -4.15 10.95
CA GLY A 45 -1.67 -5.28 11.64
C GLY A 45 -2.85 -5.88 10.92
N GLN A 46 -2.87 -5.78 9.58
CA GLN A 46 -3.95 -6.31 8.76
C GLN A 46 -3.40 -7.22 7.68
N THR A 47 -4.29 -7.94 6.99
CA THR A 47 -3.84 -8.76 5.86
C THR A 47 -3.55 -7.87 4.67
N SER A 48 -2.61 -8.31 3.81
CA SER A 48 -2.26 -7.52 2.63
C SER A 48 -3.45 -7.37 1.68
N LYS A 49 -4.29 -8.40 1.59
CA LYS A 49 -5.49 -8.35 0.76
C LYS A 49 -6.45 -7.25 1.24
N PHE A 50 -6.68 -7.18 2.55
CA PHE A 50 -7.55 -6.17 3.14
C PHE A 50 -7.00 -4.77 2.89
N VAL A 51 -5.70 -4.59 3.09
CA VAL A 51 -5.04 -3.31 2.90
C VAL A 51 -5.14 -2.87 1.44
N PHE A 52 -4.88 -3.77 0.52
CA PHE A 52 -4.94 -3.48 -0.90
C PHE A 52 -6.36 -3.07 -1.33
N PHE A 53 -7.36 -3.83 -0.91
CA PHE A 53 -8.75 -3.48 -1.25
C PHE A 53 -9.18 -2.16 -0.64
N THR A 54 -8.77 -1.89 0.59
CA THR A 54 -9.08 -0.61 1.23
C THR A 54 -8.48 0.55 0.42
N TYR A 55 -7.25 0.40 -0.02
CA TYR A 55 -6.60 1.42 -0.83
C TYR A 55 -7.33 1.67 -2.15
N LEU A 56 -7.84 0.61 -2.78
CA LEU A 56 -8.56 0.75 -4.05
C LEU A 56 -9.84 1.56 -3.90
N TYR A 57 -10.44 1.58 -2.71
CA TYR A 57 -11.67 2.32 -2.47
C TYR A 57 -11.43 3.76 -2.03
N LEU A 58 -10.19 4.17 -1.87
CA LEU A 58 -9.88 5.54 -1.55
C LEU A 58 -9.81 6.37 -2.83
#